data_e72fcaa8cad2844c53315d880b14c9fa
#
_entry.id   e72fcaa8cad2844c53315d880b14c9fa
#
_cell.length_a   1.000
_cell.length_b   1.000
_cell.length_c   1.000
_cell.angle_alpha   90.00
_cell.angle_beta   90.00
_cell.angle_gamma   90.00
#
_symmetry.space_group_name_H-M   'P 1'
#
loop_
_entity.id
_entity.type
_entity.pdbx_description
1 polymer ?
#
loop_
_entity_poly.entity_id
_entity_poly.type
_entity_poly.pdbx_seq_one_letter_code
_entity_poly.pdbx_strand_id
1 'polypeptide(L)'
;MKNSKKALLCLLACALAVTGCKTQKEPAVADNAMLVRSTQTLDSLYAHYSAPGTCLLRENYPSDVEGYTATYLASEEQKNRPNLYSYLWPYSGTFSAVNALMEATKDNKKDFGNYQKLLDEKVLPGLAEYFDTRRMPKAYA
;
A
#
# COMPACT_ATOMS: atom_id res chain seq x y z
N MET A 1 -11.32 -60.78 16.91
CA MET A 1 -11.32 -60.28 15.54
C MET A 1 -12.43 -59.24 15.24
N LYS A 2 -13.08 -58.60 16.23
CA LYS A 2 -14.21 -57.64 16.00
C LYS A 2 -13.77 -56.15 16.07
N ASN A 3 -12.57 -55.84 16.59
CA ASN A 3 -12.12 -54.47 16.79
C ASN A 3 -11.28 -53.90 15.65
N SER A 4 -10.78 -54.74 14.75
CA SER A 4 -9.94 -54.30 13.60
C SER A 4 -10.75 -53.58 12.51
N LYS A 5 -12.01 -53.93 12.32
CA LYS A 5 -12.88 -53.31 11.29
C LYS A 5 -13.36 -51.90 11.65
N LYS A 6 -13.49 -51.60 12.97
CA LYS A 6 -13.87 -50.24 13.41
C LYS A 6 -12.72 -49.21 13.32
N ALA A 7 -11.48 -49.65 13.54
CA ALA A 7 -10.31 -48.82 13.40
C ALA A 7 -10.04 -48.46 11.92
N LEU A 8 -10.32 -49.36 11.01
CA LEU A 8 -10.14 -49.11 9.57
C LEU A 8 -11.22 -48.14 9.03
N LEU A 9 -12.43 -48.15 9.57
CA LEU A 9 -13.49 -47.22 9.16
C LEU A 9 -13.25 -45.80 9.65
N CYS A 10 -12.64 -45.61 10.83
CA CYS A 10 -12.28 -44.30 11.35
C CYS A 10 -11.09 -43.68 10.56
N LEU A 11 -10.14 -44.49 10.12
CA LEU A 11 -9.03 -43.99 9.29
C LEU A 11 -9.48 -43.55 7.88
N LEU A 12 -10.49 -44.20 7.32
CA LEU A 12 -11.07 -43.79 6.03
C LEU A 12 -11.88 -42.48 6.13
N ALA A 13 -12.53 -42.24 7.27
CA ALA A 13 -13.31 -41.00 7.50
C ALA A 13 -12.43 -39.76 7.71
N CYS A 14 -11.23 -39.91 8.27
CA CYS A 14 -10.29 -38.80 8.43
C CYS A 14 -9.58 -38.40 7.12
N ALA A 15 -9.47 -39.32 6.16
CA ALA A 15 -8.83 -39.02 4.87
C ALA A 15 -9.70 -38.16 3.93
N LEU A 16 -11.01 -38.05 4.19
CA LEU A 16 -11.95 -37.27 3.37
C LEU A 16 -12.13 -35.80 3.83
N ALA A 17 -11.57 -35.43 4.99
CA ALA A 17 -11.75 -34.09 5.55
C ALA A 17 -10.69 -33.05 5.08
N VAL A 18 -9.71 -33.44 4.27
CA VAL A 18 -8.61 -32.56 3.85
C VAL A 18 -8.81 -32.02 2.43
N THR A 19 -9.90 -32.34 1.75
CA THR A 19 -10.20 -31.81 0.42
C THR A 19 -11.24 -30.73 0.48
N GLY A 20 -10.81 -29.48 0.78
CA GLY A 20 -11.81 -28.44 0.74
C GLY A 20 -11.46 -27.03 1.11
N CYS A 21 -10.23 -26.59 1.03
CA CYS A 21 -9.97 -25.17 0.73
C CYS A 21 -9.68 -25.05 -0.77
N LYS A 22 -10.72 -25.16 -1.59
CA LYS A 22 -10.68 -24.56 -2.91
C LYS A 22 -10.70 -23.06 -2.67
N THR A 23 -9.54 -22.42 -2.77
CA THR A 23 -9.45 -20.99 -3.01
C THR A 23 -10.36 -20.71 -4.20
N GLN A 24 -11.51 -20.12 -3.93
CA GLN A 24 -12.38 -19.62 -4.99
C GLN A 24 -11.58 -18.55 -5.70
N LYS A 25 -11.13 -18.89 -6.91
CA LYS A 25 -10.52 -17.90 -7.80
C LYS A 25 -11.65 -16.93 -8.13
N GLU A 26 -11.57 -15.70 -7.62
CA GLU A 26 -12.52 -14.65 -7.98
C GLU A 26 -12.57 -14.52 -9.51
N PRO A 27 -13.72 -14.21 -10.09
CA PRO A 27 -13.87 -14.13 -11.54
C PRO A 27 -12.93 -13.03 -12.08
N ALA A 28 -12.21 -13.33 -13.14
CA ALA A 28 -11.21 -12.46 -13.79
C ALA A 28 -11.72 -11.04 -14.15
N VAL A 29 -13.02 -10.85 -14.26
CA VAL A 29 -13.68 -9.56 -14.53
C VAL A 29 -13.66 -8.65 -13.29
N ALA A 30 -13.81 -9.21 -12.09
CA ALA A 30 -13.73 -8.43 -10.85
C ALA A 30 -12.29 -7.96 -10.58
N ASP A 31 -11.32 -8.81 -10.84
CA ASP A 31 -9.89 -8.49 -10.70
C ASP A 31 -9.49 -7.33 -11.61
N ASN A 32 -9.97 -7.30 -12.87
CA ASN A 32 -9.67 -6.22 -13.80
C ASN A 32 -10.31 -4.89 -13.37
N ALA A 33 -11.54 -4.91 -12.87
CA ALA A 33 -12.22 -3.69 -12.41
C ALA A 33 -11.52 -3.08 -11.18
N MET A 34 -11.06 -3.90 -10.25
CA MET A 34 -10.30 -3.45 -9.08
C MET A 34 -8.93 -2.88 -9.48
N LEU A 35 -8.23 -3.54 -10.39
CA LEU A 35 -6.94 -3.04 -10.91
C LEU A 35 -7.11 -1.68 -11.58
N VAL A 36 -8.13 -1.51 -12.45
CA VAL A 36 -8.43 -0.23 -13.11
C VAL A 36 -8.70 0.87 -12.08
N ARG A 37 -9.53 0.61 -11.08
CA ARG A 37 -9.83 1.59 -10.02
C ARG A 37 -8.58 1.96 -9.21
N SER A 38 -7.77 0.98 -8.86
CA SER A 38 -6.53 1.20 -8.09
C SER A 38 -5.53 2.05 -8.87
N THR A 39 -5.39 1.78 -10.18
CA THR A 39 -4.56 2.60 -11.09
C THR A 39 -5.08 4.03 -11.17
N GLN A 40 -6.38 4.21 -11.41
CA GLN A 40 -7.00 5.54 -11.47
C GLN A 40 -6.84 6.32 -10.16
N THR A 41 -6.95 5.64 -9.03
CA THR A 41 -6.75 6.27 -7.71
C THR A 41 -5.31 6.73 -7.54
N LEU A 42 -4.33 5.91 -7.92
CA LEU A 42 -2.91 6.26 -7.85
C LEU A 42 -2.58 7.43 -8.79
N ASP A 43 -3.09 7.40 -10.03
CA ASP A 43 -2.92 8.48 -11.00
C ASP A 43 -3.51 9.80 -10.47
N SER A 44 -4.71 9.75 -9.89
CA SER A 44 -5.36 10.91 -9.27
C SER A 44 -4.57 11.44 -8.08
N LEU A 45 -3.99 10.55 -7.26
CA LEU A 45 -3.12 10.93 -6.15
C LEU A 45 -1.95 11.76 -6.65
N TYR A 46 -1.22 11.27 -7.64
CA TYR A 46 -0.07 12.01 -8.19
C TYR A 46 -0.47 13.28 -8.95
N ALA A 47 -1.61 13.27 -9.66
CA ALA A 47 -2.11 14.44 -10.37
C ALA A 47 -2.46 15.61 -9.44
N HIS A 48 -3.00 15.32 -8.26
CA HIS A 48 -3.52 16.35 -7.35
C HIS A 48 -2.59 16.65 -6.17
N TYR A 49 -1.84 15.68 -5.68
CA TYR A 49 -1.06 15.81 -4.46
C TYR A 49 0.45 15.96 -4.69
N SER A 50 0.97 15.83 -5.92
CA SER A 50 2.40 16.05 -6.18
C SER A 50 2.82 17.46 -5.79
N ALA A 51 3.89 17.57 -5.02
CA ALA A 51 4.47 18.83 -4.62
C ALA A 51 5.57 19.23 -5.62
N PRO A 52 5.62 20.49 -6.11
CA PRO A 52 6.63 20.95 -7.05
C PRO A 52 8.04 20.90 -6.45
N GLY A 53 9.02 20.44 -7.24
CA GLY A 53 10.43 20.46 -6.86
C GLY A 53 10.86 19.39 -5.87
N THR A 54 9.97 18.45 -5.49
CA THR A 54 10.24 17.35 -4.58
C THR A 54 9.51 16.08 -5.03
N CYS A 55 9.85 14.94 -4.46
CA CYS A 55 9.11 13.69 -4.61
C CYS A 55 8.05 13.47 -3.53
N LEU A 56 7.86 14.44 -2.64
CA LEU A 56 6.82 14.38 -1.60
C LEU A 56 5.43 14.65 -2.17
N LEU A 57 4.44 14.20 -1.43
CA LEU A 57 3.03 14.50 -1.68
C LEU A 57 2.55 15.57 -0.69
N ARG A 58 1.58 16.35 -1.11
CA ARG A 58 0.93 17.35 -0.25
C ARG A 58 0.03 16.66 0.76
N GLU A 59 -0.22 17.32 1.89
CA GLU A 59 -1.09 16.78 2.94
C GLU A 59 -2.57 16.82 2.55
N ASN A 60 -3.00 17.86 1.84
CA ASN A 60 -4.40 18.07 1.47
C ASN A 60 -4.59 18.58 0.04
N TYR A 61 -5.82 18.45 -0.46
CA TYR A 61 -6.24 18.98 -1.75
C TYR A 61 -7.68 19.56 -1.64
N PRO A 62 -7.96 20.76 -2.22
CA PRO A 62 -6.98 21.67 -2.79
C PRO A 62 -5.96 22.09 -1.75
N SER A 63 -4.71 22.33 -2.19
CA SER A 63 -3.64 22.68 -1.28
C SER A 63 -3.78 24.14 -0.84
N ASP A 64 -4.58 24.36 0.18
CA ASP A 64 -4.65 25.62 0.90
C ASP A 64 -3.63 25.58 2.02
N VAL A 65 -2.47 26.17 1.72
CA VAL A 65 -1.33 26.20 2.64
C VAL A 65 -1.59 27.11 3.84
N GLU A 66 -2.48 28.11 3.69
CA GLU A 66 -2.72 29.12 4.71
C GLU A 66 -3.77 28.68 5.75
N GLY A 67 -4.65 27.74 5.41
CA GLY A 67 -5.78 27.36 6.23
C GLY A 67 -5.68 26.02 6.95
N TYR A 68 -4.75 25.13 6.56
CA TYR A 68 -4.71 23.79 7.14
C TYR A 68 -3.70 23.67 8.29
N THR A 69 -4.21 23.43 9.46
CA THR A 69 -3.41 23.08 10.66
C THR A 69 -3.85 21.70 11.15
N ALA A 70 -2.93 20.74 11.18
CA ALA A 70 -3.20 19.41 11.76
C ALA A 70 -3.31 19.54 13.29
N THR A 71 -4.55 19.63 13.78
CA THR A 71 -4.82 19.92 15.20
C THR A 71 -4.72 18.69 16.11
N TYR A 72 -4.77 17.48 15.55
CA TYR A 72 -4.92 16.24 16.34
C TYR A 72 -3.60 15.50 16.65
N LEU A 73 -2.51 15.85 15.99
CA LEU A 73 -1.18 15.23 16.19
C LEU A 73 -0.11 16.22 16.65
N ALA A 74 -0.47 17.48 16.78
CA ALA A 74 0.52 18.52 16.88
C ALA A 74 0.82 18.91 18.33
N SER A 75 2.11 19.02 18.68
CA SER A 75 2.55 19.87 19.79
C SER A 75 2.06 21.30 19.55
N GLU A 76 2.00 22.12 20.59
CA GLU A 76 1.58 23.54 20.46
C GLU A 76 2.43 24.30 19.42
N GLU A 77 3.70 23.94 19.24
CA GLU A 77 4.57 24.50 18.20
C GLU A 77 4.15 24.10 16.78
N GLN A 78 3.65 22.89 16.60
CA GLN A 78 3.23 22.37 15.29
C GLN A 78 1.84 22.88 14.89
N LYS A 79 0.97 23.21 15.84
CA LYS A 79 -0.36 23.77 15.59
C LYS A 79 -0.34 25.06 14.78
N ASN A 80 0.75 25.82 14.86
CA ASN A 80 0.90 27.11 14.20
C ASN A 80 1.70 27.05 12.89
N ARG A 81 2.09 25.84 12.43
CA ARG A 81 2.82 25.66 11.16
C ARG A 81 1.95 24.90 10.16
N PRO A 82 1.68 25.47 8.98
CA PRO A 82 0.99 24.74 7.94
C PRO A 82 1.82 23.54 7.53
N ASN A 83 1.19 22.37 7.49
CA ASN A 83 1.83 21.15 7.02
C ASN A 83 1.74 21.09 5.49
N LEU A 84 2.86 21.36 4.81
CA LEU A 84 2.92 21.39 3.36
C LEU A 84 2.88 19.99 2.73
N TYR A 85 3.47 19.03 3.42
CA TYR A 85 3.69 17.68 2.93
C TYR A 85 2.99 16.67 3.81
N SER A 86 2.59 15.56 3.23
CA SER A 86 2.03 14.44 3.99
C SER A 86 3.03 13.92 5.01
N TYR A 87 2.53 13.42 6.12
CA TYR A 87 3.38 12.72 7.09
C TYR A 87 3.90 11.41 6.50
N LEU A 88 4.98 10.90 7.07
CA LEU A 88 5.58 9.63 6.67
C LEU A 88 4.56 8.47 6.65
N TRP A 89 3.67 8.41 7.63
CA TRP A 89 2.69 7.34 7.72
C TRP A 89 1.70 7.32 6.54
N PRO A 90 1.00 8.40 6.18
CA PRO A 90 0.20 8.42 4.95
C PRO A 90 1.03 8.18 3.69
N TYR A 91 2.24 8.74 3.61
CA TYR A 91 3.13 8.53 2.47
C TYR A 91 3.49 7.05 2.27
N SER A 92 3.68 6.29 3.35
CA SER A 92 3.96 4.86 3.30
C SER A 92 2.83 4.05 2.63
N GLY A 93 1.60 4.57 2.66
CA GLY A 93 0.46 4.01 1.92
C GLY A 93 0.68 4.02 0.41
N THR A 94 1.32 5.06 -0.14
CA THR A 94 1.68 5.12 -1.56
C THR A 94 2.69 4.04 -1.94
N PHE A 95 3.70 3.82 -1.10
CA PHE A 95 4.65 2.73 -1.27
C PHE A 95 3.95 1.36 -1.32
N SER A 96 3.04 1.12 -0.38
CA SER A 96 2.26 -0.13 -0.33
C SER A 96 1.37 -0.30 -1.55
N ALA A 97 0.72 0.78 -2.03
CA ALA A 97 -0.12 0.76 -3.21
C ALA A 97 0.66 0.43 -4.48
N VAL A 98 1.83 1.04 -4.68
CA VAL A 98 2.68 0.76 -5.85
C VAL A 98 3.17 -0.67 -5.85
N ASN A 99 3.60 -1.21 -4.70
CA ASN A 99 4.01 -2.62 -4.59
C ASN A 99 2.85 -3.58 -4.89
N ALA A 100 1.65 -3.30 -4.42
CA ALA A 100 0.46 -4.10 -4.72
C ALA A 100 0.12 -4.09 -6.22
N LEU A 101 0.24 -2.93 -6.88
CA LEU A 101 0.03 -2.81 -8.33
C LEU A 101 1.12 -3.53 -9.13
N MET A 102 2.38 -3.48 -8.70
CA MET A 102 3.45 -4.27 -9.30
C MET A 102 3.16 -5.77 -9.21
N GLU A 103 2.75 -6.26 -8.05
CA GLU A 103 2.38 -7.68 -7.89
C GLU A 103 1.18 -8.05 -8.77
N ALA A 104 0.15 -7.21 -8.81
CA ALA A 104 -1.04 -7.44 -9.63
C ALA A 104 -0.75 -7.42 -11.14
N THR A 105 0.31 -6.76 -11.57
CA THR A 105 0.68 -6.61 -12.99
C THR A 105 1.94 -7.37 -13.38
N LYS A 106 2.47 -8.25 -12.54
CA LYS A 106 3.74 -8.95 -12.73
C LYS A 106 3.85 -9.72 -14.07
N ASP A 107 2.73 -10.20 -14.58
CA ASP A 107 2.67 -10.90 -15.86
C ASP A 107 2.54 -9.96 -17.07
N ASN A 108 2.28 -8.67 -16.85
CA ASN A 108 2.25 -7.62 -17.85
C ASN A 108 3.49 -6.73 -17.74
N LYS A 109 4.52 -7.05 -18.54
CA LYS A 109 5.83 -6.37 -18.49
C LYS A 109 5.73 -4.84 -18.63
N LYS A 110 4.78 -4.33 -19.43
CA LYS A 110 4.61 -2.89 -19.63
C LYS A 110 4.10 -2.21 -18.36
N ASP A 111 3.03 -2.72 -17.79
CA ASP A 111 2.41 -2.12 -16.62
C ASP A 111 3.29 -2.29 -15.39
N PHE A 112 3.88 -3.47 -15.20
CA PHE A 112 4.89 -3.70 -14.17
C PHE A 112 6.04 -2.69 -14.26
N GLY A 113 6.60 -2.50 -15.47
CA GLY A 113 7.70 -1.55 -15.69
C GLY A 113 7.31 -0.09 -15.41
N ASN A 114 6.07 0.29 -15.69
CA ASN A 114 5.57 1.63 -15.34
C ASN A 114 5.53 1.85 -13.82
N TYR A 115 5.04 0.87 -13.05
CA TYR A 115 5.01 0.97 -11.59
C TYR A 115 6.40 0.86 -10.97
N GLN A 116 7.27 0.04 -11.52
CA GLN A 116 8.67 -0.01 -11.10
C GLN A 116 9.36 1.34 -11.29
N LYS A 117 9.16 1.97 -12.44
CA LYS A 117 9.68 3.31 -12.70
C LYS A 117 9.13 4.34 -11.73
N LEU A 118 7.83 4.29 -11.43
CA LEU A 118 7.21 5.16 -10.43
C LEU A 118 7.82 4.94 -9.03
N LEU A 119 8.04 3.68 -8.65
CA LEU A 119 8.70 3.33 -7.39
C LEU A 119 10.10 3.96 -7.31
N ASP A 120 10.92 3.73 -8.34
CA ASP A 120 12.33 4.14 -8.35
C ASP A 120 12.52 5.66 -8.50
N GLU A 121 11.69 6.32 -9.30
CA GLU A 121 11.87 7.75 -9.62
C GLU A 121 11.09 8.70 -8.69
N LYS A 122 10.07 8.21 -7.99
CA LYS A 122 9.21 9.05 -7.15
C LYS A 122 9.07 8.55 -5.73
N VAL A 123 8.65 7.29 -5.54
CA VAL A 123 8.26 6.81 -4.22
C VAL A 123 9.47 6.63 -3.31
N LEU A 124 10.52 5.96 -3.78
CA LEU A 124 11.73 5.75 -2.97
C LEU A 124 12.49 7.07 -2.71
N PRO A 125 12.70 7.96 -3.69
CA PRO A 125 13.28 9.26 -3.41
C PRO A 125 12.45 10.08 -2.41
N GLY A 126 11.12 10.12 -2.56
CA GLY A 126 10.24 10.81 -1.61
C GLY A 126 10.31 10.20 -0.20
N LEU A 127 10.36 8.87 -0.09
CA LEU A 127 10.54 8.21 1.20
C LEU A 127 11.89 8.60 1.85
N ALA A 128 12.94 8.72 1.05
CA ALA A 128 14.26 9.12 1.55
C ALA A 128 14.27 10.56 2.12
N GLU A 129 13.39 11.45 1.67
CA GLU A 129 13.28 12.82 2.20
C GLU A 129 12.82 12.86 3.67
N TYR A 130 12.16 11.79 4.16
CA TYR A 130 11.78 11.66 5.57
C TYR A 130 12.92 11.17 6.47
N PHE A 131 14.09 10.82 5.92
CA PHE A 131 15.18 10.30 6.72
C PHE A 131 15.92 11.42 7.47
N ASP A 132 15.71 11.50 8.77
CA ASP A 132 16.36 12.50 9.62
C ASP A 132 17.76 12.05 10.06
N THR A 133 18.77 12.66 9.47
CA THR A 133 20.18 12.40 9.77
C THR A 133 20.68 13.12 11.02
N ARG A 134 19.90 14.06 11.58
CA ARG A 134 20.27 14.84 12.77
C ARG A 134 20.00 14.08 14.07
N ARG A 135 19.16 13.05 14.02
CA ARG A 135 18.80 12.22 15.17
C ARG A 135 19.87 11.15 15.46
N MET A 136 19.94 10.73 16.69
CA MET A 136 20.77 9.59 17.11
C MET A 136 19.92 8.58 17.90
N PRO A 137 19.71 7.37 17.37
CA PRO A 137 20.15 6.89 16.07
C PRO A 137 19.40 7.60 14.94
N LYS A 138 20.02 7.64 13.75
CA LYS A 138 19.36 8.15 12.53
C LYS A 138 18.12 7.31 12.23
N ALA A 139 17.03 7.98 11.86
CA ALA A 139 15.73 7.31 11.62
C ALA A 139 14.86 8.11 10.64
N TYR A 140 13.83 7.46 10.13
CA TYR A 140 12.75 8.13 9.45
C TYR A 140 11.86 8.88 10.46
N ALA A 141 11.38 10.07 10.08
CA ALA A 141 10.59 10.98 10.92
C ALA A 141 9.37 11.52 10.19
#